data_eda53a10fdfda976df6c35013012cf96
#
_entry.id   eda53a10fdfda976df6c35013012cf96
#
_cell.length_a   1.000
_cell.length_b   1.000
_cell.length_c   1.000
_cell.angle_alpha   90.00
_cell.angle_beta   90.00
_cell.angle_gamma   90.00
#
_symmetry.space_group_name_H-M   'P 1'
#
loop_
_entity.id
_entity.type
_entity.pdbx_description
1 polymer ?
#
loop_
_entity_poly.entity_id
_entity_poly.type
_entity_poly.pdbx_seq_one_letter_code
_entity_poly.pdbx_strand_id
1 'polypeptide(L)'
;LQEPEIIRVCKVMAELGITKIKITGGEPLVRSRIPELIYQIKEISGIEKVTLTTNGILLKGQMKALAESGLDSLNISLDTLDRECFCKITRRDLLDGTLDGIKEAMKYPEVQLKINCVPLGLEEQDLCGIAEFARKNPVHVRFIEMMPIGYGSSFAGMPQEKIMNLVEQKFGKMIPYNGKPLGNGPCTYYTVDGFEGKIGFI
;
A
#
# COMPACT_ATOMS: atom_id res chain seq x y z
N LEU A 1 -20.65 5.91 8.70
CA LEU A 1 -21.58 5.45 7.66
C LEU A 1 -21.86 3.97 7.83
N GLN A 2 -23.13 3.56 7.70
CA GLN A 2 -23.54 2.17 7.63
C GLN A 2 -23.29 1.61 6.21
N GLU A 3 -23.22 0.27 6.09
CA GLU A 3 -22.93 -0.38 4.81
C GLU A 3 -23.90 0.04 3.67
N PRO A 4 -25.24 0.09 3.87
CA PRO A 4 -26.15 0.55 2.82
C PRO A 4 -25.91 1.99 2.36
N GLU A 5 -25.48 2.87 3.28
CA GLU A 5 -25.15 4.26 2.94
C GLU A 5 -23.91 4.33 2.04
N ILE A 6 -22.87 3.52 2.37
CA ILE A 6 -21.64 3.44 1.56
C ILE A 6 -21.98 2.95 0.16
N ILE A 7 -22.77 1.88 0.04
CA ILE A 7 -23.18 1.33 -1.27
C ILE A 7 -23.98 2.35 -2.07
N ARG A 8 -24.89 3.09 -1.41
CA ARG A 8 -25.66 4.16 -2.08
C ARG A 8 -24.72 5.26 -2.62
N VAL A 9 -23.74 5.69 -1.83
CA VAL A 9 -22.75 6.67 -2.28
C VAL A 9 -21.95 6.13 -3.47
N CYS A 10 -21.47 4.88 -3.39
CA CYS A 10 -20.71 4.26 -4.49
C CYS A 10 -21.53 4.17 -5.77
N LYS A 11 -22.85 3.86 -5.70
CA LYS A 11 -23.74 3.84 -6.87
C LYS A 11 -23.85 5.21 -7.54
N VAL A 12 -24.11 6.26 -6.74
CA VAL A 12 -24.18 7.63 -7.27
C VAL A 12 -22.83 8.05 -7.88
N MET A 13 -21.71 7.70 -7.25
CA MET A 13 -20.38 8.00 -7.80
C MET A 13 -20.13 7.26 -9.12
N ALA A 14 -20.58 5.99 -9.25
CA ALA A 14 -20.47 5.24 -10.50
C ALA A 14 -21.30 5.88 -11.62
N GLU A 15 -22.53 6.34 -11.35
CA GLU A 15 -23.37 7.09 -12.30
C GLU A 15 -22.69 8.39 -12.76
N LEU A 16 -21.85 9.01 -11.92
CA LEU A 16 -21.04 10.19 -12.24
C LEU A 16 -19.72 9.85 -12.95
N GLY A 17 -19.48 8.59 -13.30
CA GLY A 17 -18.31 8.13 -14.05
C GLY A 17 -17.10 7.76 -13.20
N ILE A 18 -17.23 7.64 -11.89
CA ILE A 18 -16.17 7.09 -11.03
C ILE A 18 -16.11 5.59 -11.20
N THR A 19 -14.97 5.08 -11.67
CA THR A 19 -14.78 3.64 -11.96
C THR A 19 -13.93 2.91 -10.90
N LYS A 20 -13.36 3.66 -9.93
CA LYS A 20 -12.38 3.11 -8.99
C LYS A 20 -12.67 3.58 -7.57
N ILE A 21 -12.82 2.61 -6.67
CA ILE A 21 -13.08 2.89 -5.24
C ILE A 21 -11.86 2.46 -4.42
N LYS A 22 -11.44 3.32 -3.49
CA LYS A 22 -10.43 2.99 -2.49
C LYS A 22 -11.06 2.96 -1.10
N ILE A 23 -10.98 1.81 -0.44
CA ILE A 23 -11.38 1.64 0.95
C ILE A 23 -10.16 1.95 1.82
N THR A 24 -10.33 2.90 2.71
CA THR A 24 -9.34 3.37 3.67
C THR A 24 -10.05 3.92 4.92
N GLY A 25 -9.32 4.52 5.85
CA GLY A 25 -9.90 5.13 7.05
C GLY A 25 -8.85 5.16 8.15
N GLY A 26 -9.21 4.87 9.40
CA GLY A 26 -8.23 4.48 10.41
C GLY A 26 -7.63 3.13 10.00
N GLU A 27 -8.20 2.04 10.51
CA GLU A 27 -7.87 0.70 9.98
C GLU A 27 -9.16 0.04 9.46
N PRO A 28 -9.31 -0.15 8.14
CA PRO A 28 -10.55 -0.68 7.57
C PRO A 28 -10.84 -2.13 8.01
N LEU A 29 -9.80 -2.94 8.27
CA LEU A 29 -9.97 -4.35 8.64
C LEU A 29 -10.54 -4.57 10.06
N VAL A 30 -10.65 -3.52 10.88
CA VAL A 30 -11.38 -3.62 12.17
C VAL A 30 -12.90 -3.55 11.98
N ARG A 31 -13.35 -3.09 10.81
CA ARG A 31 -14.76 -3.13 10.48
C ARG A 31 -15.16 -4.55 10.13
N SER A 32 -16.20 -5.05 10.77
CA SER A 32 -16.81 -6.32 10.39
C SER A 32 -17.31 -6.27 8.93
N ARG A 33 -17.24 -7.40 8.24
CA ARG A 33 -17.82 -7.59 6.90
C ARG A 33 -17.22 -6.70 5.79
N ILE A 34 -15.92 -6.38 5.89
CA ILE A 34 -15.22 -5.68 4.78
C ILE A 34 -15.23 -6.50 3.47
N PRO A 35 -15.03 -7.83 3.47
CA PRO A 35 -15.13 -8.60 2.23
C PRO A 35 -16.50 -8.48 1.56
N GLU A 36 -17.59 -8.55 2.32
CA GLU A 36 -18.94 -8.37 1.80
C GLU A 36 -19.16 -6.97 1.21
N LEU A 37 -18.63 -5.96 1.87
CA LEU A 37 -18.69 -4.59 1.36
C LEU A 37 -17.93 -4.46 0.03
N ILE A 38 -16.73 -5.05 -0.09
CA ILE A 38 -15.95 -5.08 -1.33
C ILE A 38 -16.75 -5.77 -2.43
N TYR A 39 -17.29 -6.95 -2.16
CA TYR A 39 -18.11 -7.69 -3.10
C TYR A 39 -19.29 -6.86 -3.61
N GLN A 40 -20.08 -6.24 -2.72
CA GLN A 40 -21.19 -5.38 -3.10
C GLN A 40 -20.77 -4.17 -3.93
N ILE A 41 -19.60 -3.58 -3.65
CA ILE A 41 -19.07 -2.47 -4.46
C ILE A 41 -18.67 -2.98 -5.85
N LYS A 42 -18.06 -4.16 -5.96
CA LYS A 42 -17.70 -4.77 -7.25
C LYS A 42 -18.91 -5.08 -8.14
N GLU A 43 -20.06 -5.39 -7.55
CA GLU A 43 -21.32 -5.63 -8.27
C GLU A 43 -21.98 -4.35 -8.81
N ILE A 44 -21.47 -3.16 -8.46
CA ILE A 44 -21.99 -1.90 -8.98
C ILE A 44 -21.53 -1.71 -10.44
N SER A 45 -22.48 -1.60 -11.35
CA SER A 45 -22.20 -1.31 -12.77
C SER A 45 -21.39 -0.01 -12.91
N GLY A 46 -20.29 -0.05 -13.65
CA GLY A 46 -19.36 1.06 -13.83
C GLY A 46 -18.16 1.06 -12.87
N ILE A 47 -18.20 0.27 -11.80
CA ILE A 47 -17.00 0.10 -10.93
C ILE A 47 -16.09 -0.98 -11.51
N GLU A 48 -14.90 -0.58 -11.90
CA GLU A 48 -13.87 -1.46 -12.47
C GLU A 48 -12.92 -2.02 -11.41
N LYS A 49 -12.53 -1.18 -10.42
CA LYS A 49 -11.51 -1.53 -9.43
C LYS A 49 -11.88 -1.12 -8.01
N VAL A 50 -11.66 -2.05 -7.08
CA VAL A 50 -11.72 -1.80 -5.64
C VAL A 50 -10.34 -2.05 -5.03
N THR A 51 -9.83 -1.07 -4.29
CA THR A 51 -8.53 -1.14 -3.62
C THR A 51 -8.70 -0.94 -2.12
N LEU A 52 -7.83 -1.57 -1.34
CA LEU A 52 -7.83 -1.45 0.12
C LEU A 52 -6.47 -0.93 0.60
N THR A 53 -6.46 -0.05 1.61
CA THR A 53 -5.24 0.36 2.31
C THR A 53 -5.36 0.00 3.78
N THR A 54 -4.38 -0.74 4.32
CA THR A 54 -4.39 -1.30 5.68
C THR A 54 -3.00 -1.24 6.31
N ASN A 55 -2.92 -1.35 7.64
CA ASN A 55 -1.68 -1.58 8.38
C ASN A 55 -1.19 -3.05 8.30
N GLY A 56 -1.97 -3.95 7.73
CA GLY A 56 -1.60 -5.34 7.50
C GLY A 56 -1.81 -6.30 8.67
N ILE A 57 -1.99 -5.83 9.88
CA ILE A 57 -1.98 -6.64 11.11
C ILE A 57 -3.07 -7.73 11.11
N LEU A 58 -4.24 -7.43 10.54
CA LEU A 58 -5.39 -8.35 10.53
C LEU A 58 -5.51 -9.20 9.24
N LEU A 59 -4.58 -9.06 8.30
CA LEU A 59 -4.66 -9.74 7.00
C LEU A 59 -4.60 -11.26 7.10
N LYS A 60 -3.79 -11.82 7.99
CA LYS A 60 -3.61 -13.26 8.14
C LYS A 60 -4.94 -14.02 8.32
N GLY A 61 -5.92 -13.41 9.00
CA GLY A 61 -7.24 -14.01 9.21
C GLY A 61 -8.29 -13.63 8.17
N GLN A 62 -8.02 -12.66 7.28
CA GLN A 62 -9.03 -12.07 6.40
C GLN A 62 -8.64 -12.13 4.91
N MET A 63 -7.35 -12.40 4.57
CA MET A 63 -6.85 -12.25 3.20
C MET A 63 -7.59 -13.14 2.20
N LYS A 64 -7.92 -14.38 2.57
CA LYS A 64 -8.70 -15.28 1.72
C LYS A 64 -10.04 -14.67 1.34
N ALA A 65 -10.81 -14.21 2.33
CA ALA A 65 -12.13 -13.60 2.08
C ALA A 65 -12.03 -12.29 1.26
N LEU A 66 -10.95 -11.50 1.47
CA LEU A 66 -10.67 -10.29 0.68
C LEU A 66 -10.38 -10.62 -0.79
N ALA A 67 -9.59 -11.66 -1.06
CA ALA A 67 -9.32 -12.11 -2.43
C ALA A 67 -10.59 -12.63 -3.10
N GLU A 68 -11.35 -13.49 -2.41
CA GLU A 68 -12.62 -14.06 -2.91
C GLU A 68 -13.70 -12.98 -3.13
N SER A 69 -13.63 -11.84 -2.46
CA SER A 69 -14.55 -10.71 -2.66
C SER A 69 -14.29 -9.89 -3.92
N GLY A 70 -13.24 -10.20 -4.68
CA GLY A 70 -12.85 -9.47 -5.89
C GLY A 70 -12.03 -8.21 -5.64
N LEU A 71 -11.27 -8.16 -4.53
CA LEU A 71 -10.32 -7.08 -4.27
C LEU A 71 -9.23 -7.04 -5.35
N ASP A 72 -9.07 -5.92 -6.05
CA ASP A 72 -8.09 -5.80 -7.14
C ASP A 72 -6.69 -5.45 -6.66
N SER A 73 -6.56 -4.67 -5.58
CA SER A 73 -5.25 -4.23 -5.09
C SER A 73 -5.27 -3.96 -3.60
N LEU A 74 -4.21 -4.37 -2.94
CA LEU A 74 -3.96 -4.18 -1.52
C LEU A 74 -2.74 -3.29 -1.32
N ASN A 75 -2.88 -2.23 -0.52
CA ASN A 75 -1.77 -1.40 -0.09
C ASN A 75 -1.54 -1.64 1.40
N ILE A 76 -0.33 -2.03 1.78
CA ILE A 76 0.06 -2.20 3.18
C ILE A 76 1.03 -1.09 3.57
N SER A 77 0.72 -0.40 4.67
CA SER A 77 1.60 0.62 5.23
C SER A 77 2.72 -0.03 6.04
N LEU A 78 3.97 0.23 5.67
CA LEU A 78 5.16 -0.25 6.40
C LEU A 78 6.30 0.75 6.21
N ASP A 79 6.62 1.49 7.27
CA ASP A 79 7.59 2.59 7.20
C ASP A 79 9.01 2.17 7.61
N THR A 80 9.18 1.07 8.34
CA THR A 80 10.47 0.55 8.79
C THR A 80 10.42 -0.94 9.10
N LEU A 81 11.57 -1.61 9.06
CA LEU A 81 11.78 -2.99 9.51
C LEU A 81 12.42 -3.05 10.90
N ASP A 82 12.86 -1.92 11.44
CA ASP A 82 13.37 -1.80 12.80
C ASP A 82 12.20 -1.72 13.79
N ARG A 83 12.19 -2.61 14.79
CA ARG A 83 11.11 -2.73 15.78
C ARG A 83 10.96 -1.48 16.65
N GLU A 84 12.07 -0.90 17.09
CA GLU A 84 12.01 0.27 17.95
C GLU A 84 11.53 1.50 17.19
N CYS A 85 12.02 1.67 15.97
CA CYS A 85 11.57 2.71 15.06
C CYS A 85 10.06 2.51 14.70
N PHE A 86 9.63 1.26 14.44
CA PHE A 86 8.21 0.95 14.22
C PHE A 86 7.34 1.34 15.41
N CYS A 87 7.79 1.03 16.65
CA CYS A 87 7.09 1.43 17.86
C CYS A 87 7.04 2.96 18.04
N LYS A 88 8.12 3.67 17.72
CA LYS A 88 8.15 5.15 17.75
C LYS A 88 7.12 5.76 16.78
N ILE A 89 7.06 5.22 15.56
CA ILE A 89 6.17 5.74 14.49
C ILE A 89 4.70 5.39 14.78
N THR A 90 4.42 4.10 15.03
CA THR A 90 3.05 3.58 15.13
C THR A 90 2.46 3.63 16.53
N ARG A 91 3.32 3.83 17.56
CA ARG A 91 2.99 3.74 19.00
C ARG A 91 2.47 2.35 19.41
N ARG A 92 2.84 1.31 18.66
CA ARG A 92 2.42 -0.09 18.89
C ARG A 92 3.54 -1.05 18.52
N ASP A 93 3.74 -2.10 19.30
CA ASP A 93 4.68 -3.19 18.98
C ASP A 93 3.96 -4.30 18.20
N LEU A 94 3.68 -4.05 16.92
CA LEU A 94 2.93 -4.95 16.05
C LEU A 94 3.61 -5.18 14.69
N LEU A 95 4.92 -4.97 14.60
CA LEU A 95 5.69 -5.16 13.36
C LEU A 95 5.54 -6.57 12.81
N ASP A 96 5.66 -7.60 13.68
CA ASP A 96 5.53 -9.00 13.24
C ASP A 96 4.16 -9.28 12.63
N GLY A 97 3.08 -8.69 13.19
CA GLY A 97 1.74 -8.80 12.63
C GLY A 97 1.63 -8.22 11.23
N THR A 98 2.26 -7.05 10.98
CA THR A 98 2.31 -6.44 9.65
C THR A 98 3.11 -7.30 8.67
N LEU A 99 4.28 -7.81 9.08
CA LEU A 99 5.12 -8.70 8.25
C LEU A 99 4.42 -10.02 7.94
N ASP A 100 3.73 -10.62 8.89
CA ASP A 100 2.90 -11.82 8.68
C ASP A 100 1.76 -11.54 7.71
N GLY A 101 1.12 -10.37 7.81
CA GLY A 101 0.09 -9.91 6.87
C GLY A 101 0.62 -9.77 5.44
N ILE A 102 1.82 -9.22 5.27
CA ILE A 102 2.49 -9.13 3.95
C ILE A 102 2.75 -10.54 3.40
N LYS A 103 3.32 -11.44 4.20
CA LYS A 103 3.57 -12.83 3.80
C LYS A 103 2.29 -13.55 3.40
N GLU A 104 1.20 -13.32 4.13
CA GLU A 104 -0.10 -13.90 3.79
C GLU A 104 -0.63 -13.34 2.47
N ALA A 105 -0.57 -12.01 2.28
CA ALA A 105 -1.02 -11.36 1.05
C ALA A 105 -0.27 -11.85 -0.20
N MET A 106 1.02 -12.16 -0.09
CA MET A 106 1.83 -12.70 -1.21
C MET A 106 1.38 -14.08 -1.71
N LYS A 107 0.53 -14.80 -0.97
CA LYS A 107 -0.04 -16.09 -1.42
C LYS A 107 -1.20 -15.91 -2.42
N TYR A 108 -1.65 -14.68 -2.65
CA TYR A 108 -2.79 -14.34 -3.49
C TYR A 108 -2.35 -13.43 -4.66
N PRO A 109 -1.70 -14.00 -5.68
CA PRO A 109 -1.10 -13.24 -6.79
C PRO A 109 -2.14 -12.50 -7.65
N GLU A 110 -3.41 -12.87 -7.57
CA GLU A 110 -4.53 -12.18 -8.22
C GLU A 110 -4.79 -10.79 -7.62
N VAL A 111 -4.38 -10.55 -6.36
CA VAL A 111 -4.49 -9.25 -5.70
C VAL A 111 -3.17 -8.51 -5.83
N GLN A 112 -3.14 -7.41 -6.57
CA GLN A 112 -1.92 -6.62 -6.73
C GLN A 112 -1.45 -6.04 -5.39
N LEU A 113 -0.32 -6.51 -4.87
CA LEU A 113 0.22 -6.06 -3.58
C LEU A 113 1.16 -4.88 -3.74
N LYS A 114 0.99 -3.87 -2.89
CA LYS A 114 1.87 -2.70 -2.78
C LYS A 114 2.21 -2.44 -1.31
N ILE A 115 3.46 -2.10 -1.05
CA ILE A 115 3.91 -1.59 0.25
C ILE A 115 4.07 -0.07 0.12
N ASN A 116 3.45 0.68 1.02
CA ASN A 116 3.61 2.12 1.14
C ASN A 116 4.56 2.41 2.30
N CYS A 117 5.58 3.20 2.03
CA CYS A 117 6.52 3.69 3.03
C CYS A 117 6.57 5.21 2.96
N VAL A 118 6.45 5.87 4.10
CA VAL A 118 6.67 7.31 4.24
C VAL A 118 8.08 7.52 4.82
N PRO A 119 9.03 8.06 4.04
CA PRO A 119 10.38 8.35 4.51
C PRO A 119 10.39 9.56 5.46
N LEU A 120 10.53 9.31 6.75
CA LEU A 120 10.47 10.33 7.80
C LEU A 120 11.81 11.03 8.05
N GLY A 121 12.89 10.54 7.43
CA GLY A 121 14.25 11.06 7.65
C GLY A 121 14.91 10.56 8.93
N LEU A 122 14.41 9.47 9.50
CA LEU A 122 15.01 8.80 10.65
C LEU A 122 16.14 7.87 10.18
N GLU A 123 17.26 7.83 10.92
CA GLU A 123 18.41 6.98 10.58
C GLU A 123 18.06 5.49 10.63
N GLU A 124 17.19 5.13 11.58
CA GLU A 124 16.73 3.74 11.79
C GLU A 124 15.72 3.25 10.74
N GLN A 125 15.25 4.13 9.84
CA GLN A 125 14.42 3.71 8.70
C GLN A 125 15.27 3.04 7.63
N ASP A 126 15.32 1.72 7.59
CA ASP A 126 15.98 0.97 6.52
C ASP A 126 15.13 0.98 5.22
N LEU A 127 15.19 2.07 4.48
CA LEU A 127 14.46 2.23 3.20
C LEU A 127 14.91 1.21 2.15
N CYS A 128 16.18 0.82 2.18
CA CYS A 128 16.68 -0.23 1.30
C CYS A 128 16.17 -1.62 1.69
N GLY A 129 15.99 -1.91 2.97
CA GLY A 129 15.32 -3.13 3.43
C GLY A 129 13.87 -3.18 2.99
N ILE A 130 13.16 -2.06 3.01
CA ILE A 130 11.80 -1.97 2.44
C ILE A 130 11.82 -2.21 0.92
N ALA A 131 12.78 -1.61 0.18
CA ALA A 131 12.91 -1.84 -1.26
C ALA A 131 13.18 -3.31 -1.62
N GLU A 132 13.85 -4.07 -0.74
CA GLU A 132 14.14 -5.50 -0.92
C GLU A 132 12.87 -6.36 -1.11
N PHE A 133 11.71 -5.94 -0.60
CA PHE A 133 10.44 -6.61 -0.90
C PHE A 133 10.14 -6.64 -2.39
N ALA A 134 10.40 -5.54 -3.10
CA ALA A 134 10.20 -5.47 -4.55
C ALA A 134 11.25 -6.26 -5.33
N ARG A 135 12.44 -6.50 -4.75
CA ARG A 135 13.48 -7.31 -5.38
C ARG A 135 13.10 -8.79 -5.41
N LYS A 136 12.66 -9.32 -4.29
CA LYS A 136 12.44 -10.76 -4.09
C LYS A 136 11.05 -11.25 -4.46
N ASN A 137 10.11 -10.33 -4.68
CA ASN A 137 8.71 -10.66 -4.85
C ASN A 137 8.04 -9.74 -5.88
N PRO A 138 6.94 -10.13 -6.53
CA PRO A 138 6.17 -9.28 -7.44
C PRO A 138 5.35 -8.22 -6.67
N VAL A 139 5.96 -7.59 -5.68
CA VAL A 139 5.39 -6.56 -4.81
C VAL A 139 5.93 -5.21 -5.23
N HIS A 140 5.08 -4.19 -5.35
CA HIS A 140 5.54 -2.84 -5.64
C HIS A 140 5.76 -2.07 -4.34
N VAL A 141 6.93 -1.47 -4.17
CA VAL A 141 7.22 -0.59 -3.04
C VAL A 141 7.05 0.86 -3.48
N ARG A 142 6.31 1.65 -2.71
CA ARG A 142 6.09 3.07 -2.99
C ARG A 142 6.59 3.91 -1.83
N PHE A 143 7.52 4.79 -2.13
CA PHE A 143 7.94 5.85 -1.22
C PHE A 143 7.04 7.07 -1.44
N ILE A 144 6.35 7.47 -0.38
CA ILE A 144 5.38 8.57 -0.40
C ILE A 144 6.02 9.75 0.32
N GLU A 145 6.11 10.89 -0.37
CA GLU A 145 6.66 12.10 0.22
C GLU A 145 5.89 12.48 1.49
N MET A 146 6.65 12.76 2.55
CA MET A 146 6.08 13.16 3.82
C MET A 146 5.57 14.61 3.73
N MET A 147 4.26 14.77 3.91
CA MET A 147 3.65 16.11 3.95
C MET A 147 3.76 16.69 5.36
N PRO A 148 4.25 17.94 5.52
CA PRO A 148 4.42 18.59 6.83
C PRO A 148 3.08 19.10 7.39
N ILE A 149 2.10 18.20 7.56
CA ILE A 149 0.75 18.50 8.05
C ILE A 149 0.52 17.76 9.37
N GLY A 150 -0.01 18.43 10.37
CA GLY A 150 -0.30 17.85 11.68
C GLY A 150 0.96 17.27 12.34
N TYR A 151 0.91 16.01 12.77
CA TYR A 151 2.06 15.35 13.40
C TYR A 151 3.25 15.16 12.42
N GLY A 152 2.99 15.14 11.11
CA GLY A 152 4.02 15.06 10.08
C GLY A 152 5.01 16.24 10.12
N SER A 153 4.60 17.41 10.62
CA SER A 153 5.49 18.57 10.78
C SER A 153 6.64 18.37 11.78
N SER A 154 6.60 17.29 12.58
CA SER A 154 7.65 16.92 13.51
C SER A 154 8.81 16.15 12.87
N PHE A 155 8.69 15.78 11.59
CA PHE A 155 9.70 15.02 10.86
C PHE A 155 10.29 15.85 9.71
N ALA A 156 11.57 15.62 9.42
CA ALA A 156 12.24 16.32 8.32
C ALA A 156 11.84 15.77 6.95
N GLY A 157 11.38 14.52 6.90
CA GLY A 157 11.19 13.79 5.66
C GLY A 157 12.52 13.47 4.96
N MET A 158 12.44 12.78 3.81
CA MET A 158 13.59 12.55 2.96
C MET A 158 13.21 12.82 1.50
N PRO A 159 13.94 13.69 0.78
CA PRO A 159 13.66 13.98 -0.62
C PRO A 159 13.78 12.76 -1.51
N GLN A 160 12.94 12.65 -2.53
CA GLN A 160 12.93 11.55 -3.49
C GLN A 160 14.32 11.25 -4.06
N GLU A 161 15.06 12.27 -4.48
CA GLU A 161 16.42 12.10 -5.06
C GLU A 161 17.37 11.38 -4.10
N LYS A 162 17.29 11.68 -2.80
CA LYS A 162 18.12 11.02 -1.79
C LYS A 162 17.76 9.54 -1.66
N ILE A 163 16.47 9.22 -1.70
CA ILE A 163 15.99 7.82 -1.66
C ILE A 163 16.43 7.07 -2.91
N MET A 164 16.28 7.68 -4.09
CA MET A 164 16.74 7.10 -5.35
C MET A 164 18.23 6.78 -5.30
N ASN A 165 19.06 7.72 -4.84
CA ASN A 165 20.50 7.52 -4.71
C ASN A 165 20.85 6.35 -3.75
N LEU A 166 20.14 6.22 -2.62
CA LEU A 166 20.33 5.10 -1.69
C LEU A 166 19.99 3.74 -2.33
N VAL A 167 18.88 3.68 -3.06
CA VAL A 167 18.45 2.46 -3.77
C VAL A 167 19.41 2.14 -4.88
N GLU A 168 19.84 3.12 -5.68
CA GLU A 168 20.79 2.92 -6.78
C GLU A 168 22.19 2.48 -6.29
N GLN A 169 22.68 3.04 -5.20
CA GLN A 169 23.97 2.63 -4.60
C GLN A 169 23.94 1.16 -4.13
N LYS A 170 22.81 0.68 -3.65
CA LYS A 170 22.70 -0.69 -3.13
C LYS A 170 22.32 -1.71 -4.20
N PHE A 171 21.48 -1.37 -5.15
CA PHE A 171 20.85 -2.33 -6.06
C PHE A 171 21.11 -2.07 -7.55
N GLY A 172 21.71 -0.96 -7.88
CA GLY A 172 21.96 -0.57 -9.28
C GLY A 172 20.93 0.41 -9.82
N LYS A 173 21.13 0.83 -11.05
CA LYS A 173 20.43 1.93 -11.70
C LYS A 173 18.91 1.73 -11.76
N MET A 174 18.19 2.79 -11.44
CA MET A 174 16.74 2.87 -11.60
C MET A 174 16.37 3.39 -12.99
N ILE A 175 15.57 2.63 -13.72
CA ILE A 175 15.12 2.96 -15.08
C ILE A 175 13.61 3.26 -15.02
N PRO A 176 13.13 4.40 -15.59
CA PRO A 176 11.71 4.71 -15.62
C PRO A 176 10.90 3.56 -16.23
N TYR A 177 9.82 3.18 -15.56
CA TYR A 177 8.91 2.13 -16.01
C TYR A 177 7.84 2.72 -16.95
N ASN A 178 7.86 2.33 -18.22
CA ASN A 178 6.94 2.79 -19.26
C ASN A 178 5.90 1.71 -19.67
N GLY A 179 5.66 0.72 -18.79
CA GLY A 179 4.69 -0.35 -19.03
C GLY A 179 3.25 0.03 -18.67
N LYS A 180 2.41 -0.97 -18.51
CA LYS A 180 1.01 -0.78 -18.11
C LYS A 180 0.91 -0.05 -16.75
N PRO A 181 -0.09 0.84 -16.55
CA PRO A 181 -0.28 1.52 -15.27
C PRO A 181 -0.41 0.53 -14.11
N LEU A 182 0.43 0.70 -13.08
CA LEU A 182 0.45 -0.16 -11.88
C LEU A 182 -0.47 0.36 -10.76
N GLY A 183 -1.14 1.47 -10.99
CA GLY A 183 -2.03 2.10 -10.03
C GLY A 183 -2.88 3.18 -10.66
N ASN A 184 -3.69 3.84 -9.83
CA ASN A 184 -4.65 4.87 -10.25
C ASN A 184 -4.27 6.28 -9.79
N GLY A 185 -3.13 6.42 -9.13
CA GLY A 185 -2.63 7.70 -8.61
C GLY A 185 -1.38 8.20 -9.36
N PRO A 186 -0.85 9.33 -8.95
CA PRO A 186 0.26 10.04 -9.64
C PRO A 186 1.64 9.39 -9.41
N CYS A 187 1.71 8.12 -9.08
CA CYS A 187 2.95 7.42 -8.77
C CYS A 187 3.82 7.22 -10.02
N THR A 188 5.04 7.71 -9.99
CA THR A 188 6.06 7.39 -10.99
C THR A 188 6.80 6.13 -10.57
N TYR A 189 6.85 5.11 -11.46
CA TYR A 189 7.49 3.83 -11.17
C TYR A 189 8.81 3.67 -11.92
N TYR A 190 9.71 2.89 -11.30
CA TYR A 190 11.03 2.55 -11.84
C TYR A 190 11.25 1.05 -11.75
N THR A 191 12.00 0.54 -12.72
CA THR A 191 12.57 -0.81 -12.75
C THR A 191 13.99 -0.76 -12.21
N VAL A 192 14.39 -1.75 -11.43
CA VAL A 192 15.77 -2.00 -11.05
C VAL A 192 16.12 -3.39 -11.58
N ASP A 193 17.33 -3.58 -12.09
CA ASP A 193 17.74 -4.88 -12.60
C ASP A 193 17.67 -5.96 -11.50
N GLY A 194 17.16 -7.14 -11.86
CA GLY A 194 16.95 -8.24 -10.91
C GLY A 194 15.78 -8.05 -9.93
N PHE A 195 14.93 -7.01 -10.11
CA PHE A 195 13.71 -6.83 -9.29
C PHE A 195 12.50 -7.44 -9.99
N GLU A 196 11.71 -8.22 -9.24
CA GLU A 196 10.40 -8.73 -9.70
C GLU A 196 9.33 -7.62 -9.68
N GLY A 197 9.30 -6.86 -8.59
CA GLY A 197 8.41 -5.71 -8.42
C GLY A 197 8.98 -4.41 -8.99
N LYS A 198 8.37 -3.29 -8.62
CA LYS A 198 8.79 -1.94 -9.04
C LYS A 198 8.92 -1.04 -7.83
N ILE A 199 9.79 -0.03 -7.94
CA ILE A 199 9.90 1.04 -6.97
C ILE A 199 9.11 2.24 -7.48
N GLY A 200 8.26 2.83 -6.66
CA GLY A 200 7.44 3.98 -7.00
C GLY A 200 7.68 5.16 -6.09
N PHE A 201 7.41 6.37 -6.60
CA PHE A 201 7.46 7.62 -5.84
C PHE A 201 6.17 8.42 -6.04
N ILE A 202 5.67 9.00 -4.95
CA ILE A 202 4.48 9.86 -4.90
C ILE A 202 4.81 11.11 -4.11
#